data_e11dd2f8b30e2d6fc538e9a0110514a0
#
_entry.id   e11dd2f8b30e2d6fc538e9a0110514a0
#
_cell.length_a   1.000
_cell.length_b   1.000
_cell.length_c   1.000
_cell.angle_alpha   90.00
_cell.angle_beta   90.00
_cell.angle_gamma   90.00
#
_symmetry.space_group_name_H-M   'P 1'
#
loop_
_entity.id
_entity.type
_entity.pdbx_description
1 polymer ?
#
loop_
_entity_poly.entity_id
_entity_poly.type
_entity_poly.pdbx_seq_one_letter_code
_entity_poly.pdbx_strand_id
1 'polypeptide(L)'
;LLAQPVSDLQSQISEIVRGAGEDRACERATESELARQVAAIAEIGRFAEALLIDAVGEVTRRSENPVRDERMTSHLGCHDVTELLQTLTRLDPRSAARLQRAAKAVRPAVSATSGEMLDADFPSVRAAMVDGVVGVDGILAITAPLQQTAPRVFESARRDAADIVVAEARGEGPDGAPPACAELLRIHAQTWALALDQDG
;
A
#
# COMPACT_ATOMS: atom_id res chain seq x y z
N LEU A 1 -18.77 -2.66 -10.42
CA LEU A 1 -19.03 -3.59 -9.32
C LEU A 1 -18.69 -2.99 -7.93
N LEU A 2 -17.70 -2.11 -7.78
CA LEU A 2 -17.32 -1.50 -6.49
C LEU A 2 -17.99 -0.15 -6.20
N ALA A 3 -18.62 0.48 -7.18
CA ALA A 3 -19.14 1.85 -7.04
C ALA A 3 -20.16 1.99 -5.91
N GLN A 4 -21.13 1.08 -5.84
CA GLN A 4 -22.18 1.13 -4.80
C GLN A 4 -21.62 0.86 -3.40
N PRO A 5 -20.87 -0.23 -3.14
CA PRO A 5 -20.28 -0.47 -1.82
C PRO A 5 -19.37 0.66 -1.34
N VAL A 6 -18.60 1.29 -2.24
CA VAL A 6 -17.73 2.42 -1.88
C VAL A 6 -18.56 3.65 -1.50
N SER A 7 -19.66 3.93 -2.23
CA SER A 7 -20.58 5.04 -1.91
C SER A 7 -21.29 4.83 -0.57
N ASP A 8 -21.70 3.60 -0.28
CA ASP A 8 -22.36 3.26 0.98
C ASP A 8 -21.39 3.43 2.17
N LEU A 9 -20.15 2.95 2.02
CA LEU A 9 -19.09 3.13 3.01
C LEU A 9 -18.75 4.61 3.23
N GLN A 10 -18.65 5.40 2.16
CA GLN A 10 -18.42 6.83 2.24
C GLN A 10 -19.51 7.54 3.04
N SER A 11 -20.78 7.17 2.82
CA SER A 11 -21.92 7.73 3.53
C SER A 11 -21.86 7.40 5.03
N GLN A 12 -21.56 6.14 5.38
CA GLN A 12 -21.40 5.69 6.77
C GLN A 12 -20.25 6.41 7.49
N ILE A 13 -19.08 6.51 6.85
CA ILE A 13 -17.94 7.22 7.44
C ILE A 13 -18.26 8.71 7.64
N SER A 14 -18.93 9.34 6.67
CA SER A 14 -19.34 10.74 6.78
C SER A 14 -20.30 10.99 7.95
N GLU A 15 -21.23 10.07 8.19
CA GLU A 15 -22.16 10.12 9.33
C GLU A 15 -21.43 9.96 10.67
N ILE A 16 -20.52 8.98 10.77
CA ILE A 16 -19.70 8.77 11.97
C ILE A 16 -18.85 10.01 12.28
N VAL A 17 -18.18 10.59 11.28
CA VAL A 17 -17.35 11.78 11.46
C VAL A 17 -18.18 12.97 11.98
N ARG A 18 -19.38 13.16 11.43
CA ARG A 18 -20.29 14.24 11.87
C ARG A 18 -20.75 14.01 13.31
N GLY A 19 -21.26 12.82 13.63
CA GLY A 19 -21.72 12.47 14.98
C GLY A 19 -20.60 12.56 16.03
N ALA A 20 -19.40 12.07 15.71
CA ALA A 20 -18.25 12.15 16.60
C ALA A 20 -17.83 13.60 16.93
N GLY A 21 -17.98 14.52 15.96
CA GLY A 21 -17.71 15.94 16.17
C GLY A 21 -18.77 16.62 17.05
N GLU A 22 -20.05 16.33 16.82
CA GLU A 22 -21.16 16.89 17.60
C GLU A 22 -21.14 16.43 19.06
N ASP A 23 -20.84 15.15 19.29
CA ASP A 23 -20.81 14.55 20.63
C ASP A 23 -19.52 14.80 21.40
N ARG A 24 -18.49 15.38 20.78
CA ARG A 24 -17.14 15.53 21.35
C ARG A 24 -16.61 14.19 21.90
N ALA A 25 -16.84 13.10 21.16
CA ALA A 25 -16.60 11.74 21.62
C ALA A 25 -15.16 11.50 22.04
N CYS A 26 -14.19 12.05 21.33
CA CYS A 26 -12.76 11.92 21.67
C CYS A 26 -12.40 12.63 22.96
N GLU A 27 -13.05 13.75 23.29
CA GLU A 27 -12.74 14.52 24.52
C GLU A 27 -13.30 13.85 25.79
N ARG A 28 -14.33 13.02 25.64
CA ARG A 28 -14.97 12.30 26.75
C ARG A 28 -14.41 10.90 26.96
N ALA A 29 -13.65 10.37 26.02
CA ALA A 29 -13.07 9.04 26.09
C ALA A 29 -11.97 8.96 27.16
N THR A 30 -11.87 7.83 27.84
CA THR A 30 -10.71 7.49 28.65
C THR A 30 -9.49 7.26 27.77
N GLU A 31 -8.28 7.34 28.35
CA GLU A 31 -7.02 7.12 27.62
C GLU A 31 -7.02 5.76 26.89
N SER A 32 -7.51 4.69 27.53
CA SER A 32 -7.56 3.36 26.93
C SER A 32 -8.61 3.24 25.83
N GLU A 33 -9.73 3.94 25.94
CA GLU A 33 -10.75 4.00 24.89
C GLU A 33 -10.23 4.80 23.69
N LEU A 34 -9.61 5.94 23.94
CA LEU A 34 -9.02 6.78 22.90
C LEU A 34 -7.93 6.02 22.14
N ALA A 35 -7.05 5.30 22.83
CA ALA A 35 -6.01 4.48 22.22
C ALA A 35 -6.62 3.39 21.29
N ARG A 36 -7.66 2.68 21.75
CA ARG A 36 -8.37 1.70 20.93
C ARG A 36 -9.07 2.33 19.73
N GLN A 37 -9.70 3.49 19.90
CA GLN A 37 -10.35 4.21 18.80
C GLN A 37 -9.33 4.64 17.74
N VAL A 38 -8.18 5.19 18.14
CA VAL A 38 -7.11 5.58 17.22
C VAL A 38 -6.62 4.37 16.43
N ALA A 39 -6.39 3.23 17.09
CA ALA A 39 -5.95 2.00 16.43
C ALA A 39 -6.99 1.50 15.40
N ALA A 40 -8.27 1.47 15.77
CA ALA A 40 -9.34 1.03 14.88
C ALA A 40 -9.53 1.98 13.68
N ILE A 41 -9.47 3.29 13.89
CA ILE A 41 -9.58 4.27 12.79
C ILE A 41 -8.36 4.16 11.85
N ALA A 42 -7.16 3.95 12.40
CA ALA A 42 -5.98 3.74 11.58
C ALA A 42 -6.06 2.46 10.74
N GLU A 43 -6.67 1.40 11.26
CA GLU A 43 -6.94 0.17 10.51
C GLU A 43 -7.94 0.41 9.36
N ILE A 44 -9.04 1.11 9.60
CA ILE A 44 -9.98 1.52 8.55
C ILE A 44 -9.25 2.34 7.46
N GLY A 45 -8.36 3.25 7.86
CA GLY A 45 -7.52 4.01 6.94
C GLY A 45 -6.67 3.10 6.04
N ARG A 46 -6.04 2.05 6.58
CA ARG A 46 -5.25 1.09 5.81
C ARG A 46 -6.10 0.26 4.83
N PHE A 47 -7.32 -0.12 5.19
CA PHE A 47 -8.25 -0.76 4.24
C PHE A 47 -8.65 0.17 3.10
N ALA A 48 -8.90 1.46 3.40
CA ALA A 48 -9.18 2.45 2.36
C ALA A 48 -7.96 2.66 1.44
N GLU A 49 -6.74 2.69 2.00
CA GLU A 49 -5.50 2.73 1.22
C GLU A 49 -5.34 1.49 0.34
N ALA A 50 -5.67 0.29 0.82
CA ALA A 50 -5.59 -0.95 0.04
C ALA A 50 -6.49 -0.89 -1.20
N LEU A 51 -7.73 -0.44 -1.04
CA LEU A 51 -8.65 -0.22 -2.17
C LEU A 51 -8.11 0.83 -3.15
N LEU A 52 -7.55 1.91 -2.63
CA LEU A 52 -6.97 2.97 -3.46
C LEU A 52 -5.73 2.48 -4.22
N ILE A 53 -4.86 1.70 -3.59
CA ILE A 53 -3.67 1.10 -4.20
C ILE A 53 -4.06 0.18 -5.35
N ASP A 54 -5.06 -0.68 -5.18
CA ASP A 54 -5.55 -1.55 -6.25
C ASP A 54 -6.13 -0.74 -7.42
N ALA A 55 -6.92 0.30 -7.13
CA ALA A 55 -7.46 1.20 -8.16
C ALA A 55 -6.33 1.93 -8.92
N VAL A 56 -5.32 2.44 -8.21
CA VAL A 56 -4.15 3.11 -8.81
C VAL A 56 -3.31 2.15 -9.64
N GLY A 57 -3.19 0.89 -9.21
CA GLY A 57 -2.56 -0.16 -9.99
C GLY A 57 -3.23 -0.35 -11.36
N GLU A 58 -4.55 -0.35 -11.40
CA GLU A 58 -5.32 -0.45 -12.65
C GLU A 58 -5.25 0.84 -13.49
N VAL A 59 -5.32 2.01 -12.88
CA VAL A 59 -5.09 3.31 -13.57
C VAL A 59 -3.72 3.32 -14.25
N THR A 60 -2.68 2.88 -13.54
CA THR A 60 -1.33 2.80 -14.08
C THR A 60 -1.27 1.83 -15.27
N ARG A 61 -1.82 0.62 -15.11
CA ARG A 61 -1.86 -0.39 -16.17
C ARG A 61 -2.55 0.12 -17.45
N ARG A 62 -3.70 0.79 -17.32
CA ARG A 62 -4.41 1.39 -18.47
C ARG A 62 -3.69 2.56 -19.08
N SER A 63 -2.79 3.20 -18.34
CA SER A 63 -1.99 4.31 -18.83
C SER A 63 -0.65 3.88 -19.44
N GLU A 64 -0.25 2.61 -19.27
CA GLU A 64 0.93 1.99 -19.89
C GLU A 64 0.68 1.48 -21.32
N ASN A 65 -0.52 1.66 -21.90
CA ASN A 65 -0.82 1.24 -23.27
C ASN A 65 0.20 1.83 -24.26
N PRO A 66 0.80 1.02 -25.17
CA PRO A 66 1.75 1.50 -26.16
C PRO A 66 1.14 2.54 -27.11
N VAL A 67 -0.16 2.42 -27.40
CA VAL A 67 -0.89 3.40 -28.22
C VAL A 67 -1.28 4.57 -27.32
N ARG A 68 -0.70 5.74 -27.58
CA ARG A 68 -0.89 6.93 -26.74
C ARG A 68 -2.36 7.31 -26.58
N ASP A 69 -3.10 7.30 -27.67
CA ASP A 69 -4.51 7.74 -27.67
C ASP A 69 -5.44 6.78 -26.92
N GLU A 70 -4.99 5.55 -26.65
CA GLU A 70 -5.72 4.56 -25.86
C GLU A 70 -5.35 4.59 -24.38
N ARG A 71 -4.41 5.45 -23.97
CA ARG A 71 -4.03 5.60 -22.56
C ARG A 71 -5.13 6.30 -21.77
N MET A 72 -5.38 5.81 -20.56
CA MET A 72 -6.34 6.46 -19.67
C MET A 72 -5.98 7.92 -19.37
N THR A 73 -4.70 8.24 -19.25
CA THR A 73 -4.20 9.63 -19.11
C THR A 73 -4.61 10.51 -20.28
N SER A 74 -4.47 10.02 -21.52
CA SER A 74 -4.87 10.78 -22.72
C SER A 74 -6.37 11.01 -22.79
N HIS A 75 -7.18 10.00 -22.47
CA HIS A 75 -8.64 10.13 -22.44
C HIS A 75 -9.13 11.16 -21.42
N LEU A 76 -8.38 11.34 -20.31
CA LEU A 76 -8.73 12.28 -19.24
C LEU A 76 -7.96 13.61 -19.34
N GLY A 77 -7.22 13.84 -20.44
CA GLY A 77 -6.54 15.09 -20.70
C GLY A 77 -5.31 15.35 -19.81
N CYS A 78 -4.75 14.29 -19.21
CA CYS A 78 -3.58 14.39 -18.34
C CYS A 78 -2.31 13.97 -19.08
N HIS A 79 -1.18 14.61 -18.75
CA HIS A 79 0.10 14.33 -19.36
C HIS A 79 0.69 12.99 -18.91
N ASP A 80 0.57 12.68 -17.63
CA ASP A 80 1.07 11.44 -17.01
C ASP A 80 0.15 10.95 -15.88
N VAL A 81 0.50 9.78 -15.32
CA VAL A 81 -0.26 9.14 -14.24
C VAL A 81 -0.22 9.97 -12.95
N THR A 82 0.88 10.67 -12.67
CA THR A 82 1.00 11.48 -11.45
C THR A 82 0.01 12.65 -11.50
N GLU A 83 -0.08 13.37 -12.62
CA GLU A 83 -1.05 14.43 -12.84
C GLU A 83 -2.50 13.91 -12.73
N LEU A 84 -2.77 12.76 -13.36
CA LEU A 84 -4.09 12.11 -13.24
C LEU A 84 -4.43 11.79 -11.79
N LEU A 85 -3.51 11.22 -11.04
CA LEU A 85 -3.73 10.91 -9.63
C LEU A 85 -3.93 12.16 -8.78
N GLN A 86 -3.17 13.23 -9.02
CA GLN A 86 -3.39 14.51 -8.33
C GLN A 86 -4.82 15.04 -8.56
N THR A 87 -5.29 14.99 -9.81
CA THR A 87 -6.64 15.41 -10.16
C THR A 87 -7.72 14.60 -9.46
N LEU A 88 -7.57 13.27 -9.42
CA LEU A 88 -8.57 12.37 -8.85
C LEU A 88 -8.54 12.33 -7.32
N THR A 89 -7.36 12.39 -6.71
CA THR A 89 -7.18 12.18 -5.26
C THR A 89 -6.93 13.46 -4.47
N ARG A 90 -6.63 14.57 -5.16
CA ARG A 90 -6.21 15.85 -4.58
C ARG A 90 -4.93 15.77 -3.74
N LEU A 91 -4.12 14.74 -3.97
CA LEU A 91 -2.82 14.57 -3.33
C LEU A 91 -1.78 15.51 -3.97
N ASP A 92 -0.76 15.86 -3.20
CA ASP A 92 0.43 16.52 -3.75
C ASP A 92 1.25 15.57 -4.66
N PRO A 93 2.16 16.07 -5.50
CA PRO A 93 2.91 15.24 -6.45
C PRO A 93 3.74 14.13 -5.79
N ARG A 94 4.30 14.38 -4.60
CA ARG A 94 5.11 13.38 -3.88
C ARG A 94 4.24 12.26 -3.35
N SER A 95 3.11 12.60 -2.77
CA SER A 95 2.13 11.62 -2.27
C SER A 95 1.53 10.80 -3.40
N ALA A 96 1.18 11.42 -4.55
CA ALA A 96 0.72 10.70 -5.74
C ALA A 96 1.79 9.73 -6.28
N ALA A 97 3.06 10.16 -6.36
CA ALA A 97 4.17 9.30 -6.79
C ALA A 97 4.46 8.17 -5.79
N ARG A 98 4.29 8.41 -4.48
CA ARG A 98 4.43 7.36 -3.45
C ARG A 98 3.33 6.30 -3.60
N LEU A 99 2.09 6.73 -3.77
CA LEU A 99 0.95 5.85 -3.98
C LEU A 99 1.13 4.99 -5.25
N GLN A 100 1.58 5.59 -6.35
CA GLN A 100 1.89 4.86 -7.59
C GLN A 100 3.00 3.84 -7.40
N ARG A 101 4.07 4.16 -6.65
CA ARG A 101 5.15 3.22 -6.35
C ARG A 101 4.67 2.05 -5.48
N ALA A 102 3.86 2.33 -4.45
CA ALA A 102 3.26 1.28 -3.62
C ALA A 102 2.38 0.35 -4.46
N ALA A 103 1.51 0.90 -5.31
CA ALA A 103 0.67 0.13 -6.22
C ALA A 103 1.50 -0.75 -7.17
N LYS A 104 2.60 -0.22 -7.72
CA LYS A 104 3.50 -0.99 -8.59
C LYS A 104 4.17 -2.14 -7.85
N ALA A 105 4.57 -1.96 -6.60
CA ALA A 105 5.29 -2.97 -5.81
C ALA A 105 4.41 -4.18 -5.44
N VAL A 106 3.09 -3.99 -5.30
CA VAL A 106 2.15 -5.05 -4.89
C VAL A 106 1.19 -5.50 -5.99
N ARG A 107 1.26 -4.89 -7.17
CA ARG A 107 0.42 -5.26 -8.30
C ARG A 107 0.84 -6.62 -8.87
N PRO A 108 -0.09 -7.56 -9.10
CA PRO A 108 0.17 -8.73 -9.91
C PRO A 108 0.65 -8.33 -11.30
N ALA A 109 1.62 -9.05 -11.83
CA ALA A 109 2.10 -8.86 -13.18
C ALA A 109 1.24 -9.63 -14.19
N VAL A 110 1.31 -9.26 -15.46
CA VAL A 110 0.72 -10.04 -16.55
C VAL A 110 1.87 -10.48 -17.45
N SER A 111 1.97 -11.77 -17.69
CA SER A 111 2.96 -12.34 -18.60
C SER A 111 2.78 -11.75 -20.00
N ALA A 112 3.82 -11.12 -20.53
CA ALA A 112 3.80 -10.54 -21.87
C ALA A 112 3.65 -11.60 -22.99
N THR A 113 3.99 -12.86 -22.69
CA THR A 113 3.97 -13.97 -23.65
C THR A 113 2.71 -14.81 -23.57
N SER A 114 2.22 -15.11 -22.37
CA SER A 114 1.05 -15.98 -22.16
C SER A 114 -0.24 -15.23 -21.80
N GLY A 115 -0.16 -13.97 -21.41
CA GLY A 115 -1.29 -13.22 -20.86
C GLY A 115 -1.74 -13.71 -19.48
N GLU A 116 -1.01 -14.64 -18.88
CA GLU A 116 -1.31 -15.20 -17.56
C GLU A 116 -1.02 -14.21 -16.44
N MET A 117 -1.85 -14.20 -15.42
CA MET A 117 -1.61 -13.43 -14.22
C MET A 117 -0.49 -14.08 -13.42
N LEU A 118 0.57 -13.32 -13.18
CA LEU A 118 1.68 -13.69 -12.31
C LEU A 118 1.47 -13.07 -10.94
N ASP A 119 2.03 -13.70 -9.91
CA ASP A 119 2.04 -13.13 -8.58
C ASP A 119 2.73 -11.75 -8.56
N ALA A 120 2.38 -10.93 -7.57
CA ALA A 120 3.12 -9.70 -7.31
C ALA A 120 4.59 -10.01 -6.98
N ASP A 121 5.48 -9.04 -7.17
CA ASP A 121 6.90 -9.17 -6.80
C ASP A 121 7.08 -9.59 -5.33
N PHE A 122 6.18 -9.10 -4.45
CA PHE A 122 6.14 -9.39 -3.02
C PHE A 122 4.74 -9.87 -2.60
N PRO A 123 4.40 -11.15 -2.75
CA PRO A 123 3.07 -11.68 -2.47
C PRO A 123 2.64 -11.51 -1.00
N SER A 124 3.56 -11.68 -0.06
CA SER A 124 3.28 -11.50 1.37
C SER A 124 2.93 -10.06 1.74
N VAL A 125 3.62 -9.08 1.12
CA VAL A 125 3.32 -7.66 1.32
C VAL A 125 1.94 -7.33 0.75
N ARG A 126 1.57 -7.90 -0.41
CA ARG A 126 0.22 -7.76 -0.96
C ARG A 126 -0.84 -8.35 -0.02
N ALA A 127 -0.60 -9.53 0.52
CA ALA A 127 -1.51 -10.15 1.50
C ALA A 127 -1.65 -9.27 2.75
N ALA A 128 -0.55 -8.78 3.32
CA ALA A 128 -0.57 -7.88 4.47
C ALA A 128 -1.31 -6.56 4.19
N MET A 129 -1.23 -6.03 2.96
CA MET A 129 -2.02 -4.88 2.53
C MET A 129 -3.53 -5.19 2.53
N VAL A 130 -3.93 -6.32 1.96
CA VAL A 130 -5.34 -6.74 1.90
C VAL A 130 -5.90 -6.97 3.30
N ASP A 131 -5.09 -7.49 4.21
CA ASP A 131 -5.45 -7.71 5.62
C ASP A 131 -5.45 -6.42 6.47
N GLY A 132 -5.13 -5.25 5.89
CA GLY A 132 -5.06 -3.98 6.61
C GLY A 132 -3.88 -3.87 7.60
N VAL A 133 -2.89 -4.74 7.48
CA VAL A 133 -1.68 -4.73 8.33
C VAL A 133 -0.75 -3.60 7.92
N VAL A 134 -0.51 -3.42 6.62
CA VAL A 134 0.36 -2.36 6.07
C VAL A 134 -0.41 -1.46 5.11
N GLY A 135 -0.18 -0.16 5.21
CA GLY A 135 -0.60 0.85 4.23
C GLY A 135 0.54 1.26 3.31
N VAL A 136 0.38 2.38 2.60
CA VAL A 136 1.38 2.91 1.65
C VAL A 136 2.78 3.01 2.26
N ASP A 137 2.89 3.50 3.50
CA ASP A 137 4.17 3.67 4.18
C ASP A 137 4.85 2.35 4.49
N GLY A 138 4.10 1.36 5.00
CA GLY A 138 4.61 0.02 5.29
C GLY A 138 5.02 -0.74 4.02
N ILE A 139 4.20 -0.67 2.97
CA ILE A 139 4.54 -1.27 1.67
C ILE A 139 5.89 -0.74 1.16
N LEU A 140 6.04 0.58 1.12
CA LEU A 140 7.28 1.20 0.64
C LEU A 140 8.47 0.97 1.57
N ALA A 141 8.22 0.90 2.88
CA ALA A 141 9.25 0.58 3.87
C ALA A 141 9.87 -0.81 3.64
N ILE A 142 9.03 -1.80 3.32
CA ILE A 142 9.48 -3.17 3.06
C ILE A 142 10.07 -3.30 1.66
N THR A 143 9.33 -2.85 0.65
CA THR A 143 9.65 -3.20 -0.74
C THR A 143 10.76 -2.35 -1.34
N ALA A 144 10.88 -1.07 -0.98
CA ALA A 144 11.85 -0.19 -1.63
C ALA A 144 13.33 -0.60 -1.38
N PRO A 145 13.77 -0.94 -0.15
CA PRO A 145 15.13 -1.43 0.07
C PRO A 145 15.41 -2.74 -0.67
N LEU A 146 14.46 -3.69 -0.63
CA LEU A 146 14.63 -5.00 -1.27
C LEU A 146 14.64 -4.89 -2.80
N GLN A 147 13.87 -3.99 -3.40
CA GLN A 147 13.89 -3.74 -4.85
C GLN A 147 15.22 -3.16 -5.33
N GLN A 148 15.93 -2.39 -4.50
CA GLN A 148 17.23 -1.84 -4.86
C GLN A 148 18.29 -2.93 -5.07
N THR A 149 18.14 -4.10 -4.46
CA THR A 149 19.04 -5.24 -4.62
C THR A 149 18.70 -6.11 -5.84
N ALA A 150 17.58 -5.89 -6.51
CA ALA A 150 17.08 -6.72 -7.61
C ALA A 150 18.10 -7.05 -8.72
N PRO A 151 19.05 -6.16 -9.10
CA PRO A 151 20.04 -6.48 -10.10
C PRO A 151 21.09 -7.53 -9.67
N ARG A 152 21.23 -7.78 -8.36
CA ARG A 152 22.30 -8.60 -7.77
C ARG A 152 21.80 -9.78 -6.94
N VAL A 153 20.55 -9.73 -6.49
CA VAL A 153 19.95 -10.70 -5.56
C VAL A 153 18.76 -11.40 -6.20
N PHE A 154 18.71 -12.72 -6.06
CA PHE A 154 17.62 -13.53 -6.59
C PHE A 154 16.26 -13.09 -6.01
N GLU A 155 15.24 -13.21 -6.82
CA GLU A 155 13.86 -12.84 -6.46
C GLU A 155 13.36 -13.62 -5.24
N SER A 156 13.66 -14.94 -5.17
CA SER A 156 13.27 -15.78 -4.03
C SER A 156 13.86 -15.25 -2.71
N ALA A 157 15.15 -14.92 -2.66
CA ALA A 157 15.78 -14.40 -1.46
C ALA A 157 15.19 -13.04 -1.02
N ARG A 158 14.83 -12.19 -1.98
CA ARG A 158 14.12 -10.93 -1.67
C ARG A 158 12.71 -11.15 -1.14
N ARG A 159 12.00 -12.18 -1.66
CA ARG A 159 10.69 -12.58 -1.15
C ARG A 159 10.79 -13.14 0.26
N ASP A 160 11.74 -14.03 0.53
CA ASP A 160 11.97 -14.60 1.86
C ASP A 160 12.25 -13.50 2.90
N ALA A 161 13.07 -12.51 2.55
CA ALA A 161 13.32 -11.36 3.40
C ALA A 161 12.04 -10.51 3.63
N ALA A 162 11.23 -10.33 2.60
CA ALA A 162 9.95 -9.62 2.74
C ALA A 162 8.99 -10.38 3.67
N ASP A 163 8.94 -11.70 3.59
CA ASP A 163 8.08 -12.55 4.44
C ASP A 163 8.44 -12.38 5.92
N ILE A 164 9.74 -12.34 6.24
CA ILE A 164 10.22 -12.10 7.62
C ILE A 164 9.78 -10.72 8.11
N VAL A 165 9.98 -9.67 7.32
CA VAL A 165 9.61 -8.30 7.71
C VAL A 165 8.09 -8.14 7.80
N VAL A 166 7.31 -8.85 6.98
CA VAL A 166 5.84 -8.89 7.08
C VAL A 166 5.38 -9.57 8.36
N ALA A 167 6.05 -10.65 8.80
CA ALA A 167 5.75 -11.29 10.09
C ALA A 167 5.93 -10.30 11.27
N GLU A 168 6.97 -9.46 11.23
CA GLU A 168 7.15 -8.39 12.21
C GLU A 168 6.05 -7.32 12.14
N ALA A 169 5.58 -6.97 10.94
CA ALA A 169 4.45 -6.05 10.78
C ALA A 169 3.15 -6.61 11.39
N ARG A 170 3.00 -7.93 11.42
CA ARG A 170 1.88 -8.63 12.07
C ARG A 170 2.05 -8.80 13.58
N GLY A 171 3.23 -8.54 14.13
CA GLY A 171 3.56 -8.89 15.52
C GLY A 171 3.85 -10.38 15.73
N GLU A 172 4.19 -11.09 14.67
CA GLU A 172 4.53 -12.51 14.63
C GLU A 172 6.07 -12.72 14.57
N GLY A 173 6.83 -11.68 14.89
CA GLY A 173 8.29 -11.76 14.96
C GLY A 173 8.79 -12.70 16.06
N PRO A 174 10.05 -13.18 16.00
CA PRO A 174 10.58 -14.23 16.88
C PRO A 174 10.55 -13.88 18.38
N ASP A 175 10.58 -12.60 18.71
CA ASP A 175 10.67 -12.13 20.10
C ASP A 175 9.30 -11.78 20.71
N GLY A 176 8.19 -12.07 20.03
CA GLY A 176 6.84 -11.68 20.47
C GLY A 176 6.66 -10.15 20.57
N ALA A 177 7.45 -9.40 19.83
CA ALA A 177 7.35 -7.94 19.78
C ALA A 177 5.98 -7.50 19.20
N PRO A 178 5.46 -6.34 19.62
CA PRO A 178 4.23 -5.82 19.05
C PRO A 178 4.43 -5.48 17.54
N PRO A 179 3.33 -5.38 16.77
CA PRO A 179 3.40 -5.02 15.36
C PRO A 179 4.30 -3.82 15.09
N ALA A 180 5.27 -3.98 14.18
CA ALA A 180 6.28 -2.98 13.89
C ALA A 180 5.70 -1.82 13.06
N CYS A 181 6.07 -0.60 13.40
CA CYS A 181 5.72 0.57 12.61
C CYS A 181 6.56 0.65 11.31
N ALA A 182 6.12 1.46 10.33
CA ALA A 182 6.76 1.58 9.03
C ALA A 182 8.27 1.94 9.12
N GLU A 183 8.68 2.72 10.11
CA GLU A 183 10.10 3.06 10.29
C GLU A 183 10.94 1.86 10.71
N LEU A 184 10.45 1.03 11.63
CA LEU A 184 11.13 -0.22 12.03
C LEU A 184 11.17 -1.20 10.86
N LEU A 185 10.07 -1.37 10.14
CA LEU A 185 10.01 -2.22 8.94
C LEU A 185 11.06 -1.77 7.90
N ARG A 186 11.25 -0.47 7.72
CA ARG A 186 12.24 0.08 6.81
C ARG A 186 13.68 -0.26 7.25
N ILE A 187 13.98 -0.11 8.54
CA ILE A 187 15.30 -0.45 9.09
C ILE A 187 15.59 -1.94 8.89
N HIS A 188 14.63 -2.81 9.21
CA HIS A 188 14.80 -4.26 9.07
C HIS A 188 14.92 -4.67 7.60
N ALA A 189 14.09 -4.12 6.71
CA ALA A 189 14.22 -4.38 5.27
C ALA A 189 15.56 -3.90 4.70
N GLN A 190 16.11 -2.77 5.18
CA GLN A 190 17.44 -2.30 4.82
C GLN A 190 18.55 -3.25 5.32
N THR A 191 18.41 -3.76 6.54
CA THR A 191 19.35 -4.72 7.11
C THR A 191 19.38 -6.00 6.27
N TRP A 192 18.22 -6.53 5.90
CA TRP A 192 18.11 -7.68 5.01
C TRP A 192 18.68 -7.38 3.62
N ALA A 193 18.38 -6.23 3.06
CA ALA A 193 18.92 -5.83 1.75
C ALA A 193 20.46 -5.79 1.76
N LEU A 194 21.07 -5.26 2.81
CA LEU A 194 22.52 -5.23 2.98
C LEU A 194 23.12 -6.63 3.15
N ALA A 195 22.49 -7.49 3.96
CA ALA A 195 22.95 -8.86 4.14
C ALA A 195 22.92 -9.64 2.84
N LEU A 196 21.82 -9.58 2.10
CA LEU A 196 21.66 -10.27 0.81
C LEU A 196 22.61 -9.75 -0.28
N ASP A 197 22.98 -8.47 -0.27
CA ASP A 197 23.91 -7.87 -1.24
C ASP A 197 25.38 -8.22 -0.97
N GLN A 198 25.71 -8.64 0.27
CA GLN A 198 27.07 -9.08 0.64
C GLN A 198 27.33 -10.53 0.26
N ASP A 199 26.29 -11.35 0.22
CA ASP A 199 26.39 -12.79 -0.10
C ASP A 199 26.26 -13.09 -1.60
N GLY A 200 26.02 -12.09 -2.44
CA GLY A 200 25.90 -12.13 -3.91
C GLY A 200 27.15 -11.55 -4.56
#